data_479cf9fa6e1f2f9634cec729259d7bfc
#
_entry.id   479cf9fa6e1f2f9634cec729259d7bfc
#
_cell.length_a   1.000
_cell.length_b   1.000
_cell.length_c   1.000
_cell.angle_alpha   90.00
_cell.angle_beta   90.00
_cell.angle_gamma   90.00
#
_symmetry.space_group_name_H-M   'P 1'
#
loop_
_entity.id
_entity.type
_entity.pdbx_description
1 polymer ?
#
loop_
_entity_poly.entity_id
_entity_poly.type
_entity_poly.pdbx_seq_one_letter_code
_entity_poly.pdbx_strand_id
1 'polypeptide(L)'
;SYTALGHLHAPQRAGAEQIRYSGSLLKYSFDEAAQKKGAVLVELDAQGMSSHTFYPLTPRHDVRIVRGRMDELLMDGFDPAPHDDYVCVELLDTEAVLAAHEKLRQIYPNLVSITRPHMYIGQLSAETRTYEQGKSDLHLFSDFYTAMTSESLTDEQERELICIIDALEREERNA
;
A
#
# COMPACT_ATOMS: atom_id res chain seq x y z
N SER A 1 -37.52 8.77 9.12
CA SER A 1 -36.30 9.64 9.18
C SER A 1 -35.12 8.94 8.53
N TYR A 2 -34.13 9.72 8.05
CA TYR A 2 -32.87 9.23 7.52
C TYR A 2 -31.71 9.99 8.17
N THR A 3 -30.62 9.30 8.48
CA THR A 3 -29.41 9.91 9.04
C THR A 3 -28.27 9.72 8.08
N ALA A 4 -27.80 10.82 7.48
CA ALA A 4 -26.59 10.85 6.65
C ALA A 4 -25.37 11.05 7.55
N LEU A 5 -24.44 10.10 7.49
CA LEU A 5 -23.17 10.15 8.23
C LEU A 5 -22.03 10.53 7.29
N GLY A 6 -21.07 11.31 7.81
CA GLY A 6 -19.82 11.67 7.17
C GLY A 6 -18.61 10.99 7.80
N HIS A 7 -17.41 11.35 7.37
CA HIS A 7 -16.10 10.88 7.87
C HIS A 7 -15.58 9.57 7.24
N LEU A 8 -16.36 8.50 7.17
CA LEU A 8 -15.89 7.24 6.55
C LEU A 8 -15.95 7.32 5.04
N HIS A 9 -14.85 6.93 4.39
CA HIS A 9 -14.71 7.01 2.94
C HIS A 9 -15.40 5.86 2.20
N ALA A 10 -15.63 4.73 2.84
CA ALA A 10 -16.34 3.61 2.25
C ALA A 10 -17.86 3.78 2.39
N PRO A 11 -18.66 3.65 1.32
CA PRO A 11 -20.11 3.61 1.42
C PRO A 11 -20.56 2.42 2.27
N GLN A 12 -21.29 2.67 3.35
CA GLN A 12 -21.71 1.60 4.25
C GLN A 12 -22.91 1.98 5.11
N ARG A 13 -23.56 0.96 5.64
CA ARG A 13 -24.62 1.08 6.63
C ARG A 13 -24.04 1.08 8.04
N ALA A 14 -24.63 1.89 8.93
CA ALA A 14 -24.31 1.94 10.35
C ALA A 14 -25.48 1.42 11.18
N GLY A 15 -25.57 0.10 11.35
CA GLY A 15 -26.67 -0.55 12.06
C GLY A 15 -27.94 -0.61 11.23
N ALA A 16 -28.83 0.39 11.32
CA ALA A 16 -30.11 0.42 10.62
C ALA A 16 -29.97 0.90 9.17
N GLU A 17 -30.93 0.52 8.31
CA GLU A 17 -30.91 0.81 6.87
C GLU A 17 -30.94 2.32 6.58
N GLN A 18 -31.63 3.08 7.41
CA GLN A 18 -31.77 4.53 7.29
C GLN A 18 -30.57 5.33 7.88
N ILE A 19 -29.54 4.67 8.38
CA ILE A 19 -28.33 5.31 8.93
C ILE A 19 -27.15 4.87 8.06
N ARG A 20 -26.62 5.80 7.24
CA ARG A 20 -25.62 5.42 6.22
C ARG A 20 -24.50 6.44 6.08
N TYR A 21 -23.32 5.91 5.72
CA TYR A 21 -22.24 6.66 5.12
C TYR A 21 -22.38 6.57 3.60
N SER A 22 -22.45 7.70 2.90
CA SER A 22 -22.40 7.73 1.42
C SER A 22 -20.99 7.44 0.90
N GLY A 23 -20.00 7.61 1.75
CA GLY A 23 -18.59 7.52 1.37
C GLY A 23 -18.05 8.83 0.80
N SER A 24 -16.80 8.81 0.39
CA SER A 24 -16.17 9.92 -0.34
C SER A 24 -16.54 9.87 -1.82
N LEU A 25 -16.52 11.03 -2.49
CA LEU A 25 -16.80 11.14 -3.93
C LEU A 25 -15.70 10.53 -4.80
N LEU A 26 -14.45 10.57 -4.32
CA LEU A 26 -13.26 10.07 -4.99
C LEU A 26 -12.50 9.12 -4.05
N LYS A 27 -11.59 8.32 -4.61
CA LYS A 27 -10.62 7.54 -3.85
C LYS A 27 -9.47 8.45 -3.44
N TYR A 28 -9.07 8.42 -2.17
CA TYR A 28 -7.99 9.25 -1.62
C TYR A 28 -6.73 8.45 -1.27
N SER A 29 -6.83 7.12 -1.30
CA SER A 29 -5.69 6.22 -1.06
C SER A 29 -5.79 4.95 -1.90
N PHE A 30 -4.68 4.22 -2.02
CA PHE A 30 -4.67 2.93 -2.71
C PHE A 30 -5.43 1.84 -1.94
N ASP A 31 -5.62 1.97 -0.63
CA ASP A 31 -6.47 1.07 0.16
C ASP A 31 -7.94 1.13 -0.29
N GLU A 32 -8.31 2.24 -0.93
CA GLU A 32 -9.65 2.44 -1.48
C GLU A 32 -9.78 1.98 -2.94
N ALA A 33 -8.72 1.44 -3.55
CA ALA A 33 -8.68 1.09 -4.98
C ALA A 33 -9.84 0.19 -5.42
N ALA A 34 -10.27 -0.73 -4.54
CA ALA A 34 -11.39 -1.64 -4.80
C ALA A 34 -12.77 -1.04 -4.50
N GLN A 35 -12.85 0.16 -3.90
CA GLN A 35 -14.12 0.76 -3.51
C GLN A 35 -14.81 1.41 -4.71
N LYS A 36 -16.14 1.30 -4.75
CA LYS A 36 -16.99 2.05 -5.68
C LYS A 36 -17.41 3.36 -5.03
N LYS A 37 -17.04 4.48 -5.65
CA LYS A 37 -17.39 5.81 -5.17
C LYS A 37 -18.65 6.33 -5.84
N GLY A 38 -19.43 7.14 -5.10
CA GLY A 38 -20.70 7.62 -5.61
C GLY A 38 -21.45 8.50 -4.63
N ALA A 39 -22.68 8.79 -4.98
CA ALA A 39 -23.64 9.53 -4.16
C ALA A 39 -24.84 8.64 -3.83
N VAL A 40 -25.48 8.92 -2.73
CA VAL A 40 -26.74 8.26 -2.33
C VAL A 40 -27.88 9.24 -2.47
N LEU A 41 -28.81 8.96 -3.38
CA LEU A 41 -30.09 9.66 -3.46
C LEU A 41 -31.06 9.02 -2.46
N VAL A 42 -31.65 9.85 -1.61
CA VAL A 42 -32.64 9.41 -0.61
C VAL A 42 -33.96 10.05 -0.88
N GLU A 43 -35.01 9.27 -0.97
CA GLU A 43 -36.39 9.72 -1.10
C GLU A 43 -37.08 9.64 0.26
N LEU A 44 -37.77 10.71 0.65
CA LEU A 44 -38.48 10.80 1.91
C LEU A 44 -39.96 11.06 1.63
N ASP A 45 -40.81 10.41 2.38
CA ASP A 45 -42.25 10.64 2.43
C ASP A 45 -42.71 11.08 3.83
N ALA A 46 -44.02 11.20 4.05
CA ALA A 46 -44.58 11.60 5.34
C ALA A 46 -44.28 10.59 6.48
N GLN A 47 -43.96 9.35 6.14
CA GLN A 47 -43.63 8.27 7.07
C GLN A 47 -42.10 8.18 7.33
N GLY A 48 -41.29 8.81 6.50
CA GLY A 48 -39.83 8.82 6.62
C GLY A 48 -39.14 8.46 5.32
N MET A 49 -38.05 7.70 5.40
CA MET A 49 -37.31 7.23 4.20
C MET A 49 -38.12 6.15 3.47
N SER A 50 -38.48 6.41 2.21
CA SER A 50 -39.17 5.46 1.33
C SER A 50 -38.20 4.67 0.46
N SER A 51 -37.11 5.29 0.00
CA SER A 51 -36.09 4.60 -0.77
C SER A 51 -34.71 5.24 -0.63
N HIS A 52 -33.67 4.51 -1.02
CA HIS A 52 -32.35 5.06 -1.30
C HIS A 52 -31.72 4.36 -2.51
N THR A 53 -30.99 5.10 -3.31
CA THR A 53 -30.30 4.59 -4.50
C THR A 53 -28.87 5.09 -4.54
N PHE A 54 -27.92 4.19 -4.74
CA PHE A 54 -26.53 4.55 -4.94
C PHE A 54 -26.23 4.83 -6.40
N TYR A 55 -25.73 6.01 -6.69
CA TYR A 55 -25.31 6.45 -8.03
C TYR A 55 -23.77 6.44 -8.09
N PRO A 56 -23.15 5.50 -8.83
CA PRO A 56 -21.71 5.46 -8.97
C PRO A 56 -21.23 6.70 -9.74
N LEU A 57 -20.09 7.23 -9.32
CA LEU A 57 -19.39 8.30 -10.00
C LEU A 57 -18.15 7.74 -10.70
N THR A 58 -17.93 8.19 -11.94
CA THR A 58 -16.73 7.86 -12.69
C THR A 58 -15.77 9.04 -12.61
N PRO A 59 -14.60 8.89 -11.96
CA PRO A 59 -13.60 9.96 -11.92
C PRO A 59 -12.96 10.16 -13.30
N ARG A 60 -12.32 11.32 -13.52
CA ARG A 60 -11.54 11.57 -14.74
C ARG A 60 -10.30 10.66 -14.79
N HIS A 61 -9.63 10.49 -13.65
CA HIS A 61 -8.51 9.57 -13.43
C HIS A 61 -8.84 8.76 -12.18
N ASP A 62 -8.84 7.46 -12.29
CA ASP A 62 -9.11 6.59 -11.14
C ASP A 62 -7.83 6.32 -10.33
N VAL A 63 -7.98 5.79 -9.13
CA VAL A 63 -6.89 5.29 -8.30
C VAL A 63 -6.91 3.78 -8.36
N ARG A 64 -5.84 3.17 -8.90
CA ARG A 64 -5.78 1.75 -9.18
C ARG A 64 -4.47 1.12 -8.69
N ILE A 65 -4.54 -0.17 -8.40
CA ILE A 65 -3.36 -1.01 -8.17
C ILE A 65 -3.22 -1.93 -9.39
N VAL A 66 -2.05 -1.91 -10.00
CA VAL A 66 -1.68 -2.81 -11.10
C VAL A 66 -0.62 -3.76 -10.57
N ARG A 67 -0.86 -5.06 -10.72
CA ARG A 67 0.00 -6.11 -10.18
C ARG A 67 0.56 -6.95 -11.33
N GLY A 68 1.88 -7.14 -11.36
CA GLY A 68 2.54 -7.96 -12.36
C GLY A 68 4.06 -7.97 -12.21
N ARG A 69 4.72 -8.81 -13.00
CA ARG A 69 6.17 -8.78 -13.17
C ARG A 69 6.54 -7.69 -14.17
N MET A 70 7.79 -7.23 -14.13
CA MET A 70 8.22 -6.14 -15.01
C MET A 70 8.06 -6.48 -16.48
N ASP A 71 8.39 -7.70 -16.90
CA ASP A 71 8.25 -8.17 -18.27
C ASP A 71 6.78 -8.18 -18.74
N GLU A 72 5.86 -8.58 -17.87
CA GLU A 72 4.41 -8.57 -18.15
C GLU A 72 3.87 -7.13 -18.23
N LEU A 73 4.23 -6.28 -17.27
CA LEU A 73 3.78 -4.89 -17.20
C LEU A 73 4.22 -4.05 -18.41
N LEU A 74 5.33 -4.44 -19.07
CA LEU A 74 5.82 -3.79 -20.29
C LEU A 74 5.17 -4.33 -21.58
N MET A 75 4.36 -5.39 -21.51
CA MET A 75 3.67 -5.92 -22.67
C MET A 75 2.47 -5.05 -23.06
N ASP A 76 2.35 -4.77 -24.36
CA ASP A 76 1.17 -4.10 -24.89
C ASP A 76 -0.12 -4.90 -24.57
N GLY A 77 -1.11 -4.20 -24.01
CA GLY A 77 -2.41 -4.80 -23.68
C GLY A 77 -2.45 -5.60 -22.37
N PHE A 78 -1.38 -5.61 -21.60
CA PHE A 78 -1.40 -6.22 -20.25
C PHE A 78 -2.44 -5.56 -19.35
N ASP A 79 -2.45 -4.23 -19.31
CA ASP A 79 -3.45 -3.45 -18.60
C ASP A 79 -4.38 -2.75 -19.60
N PRO A 80 -5.65 -3.20 -19.74
CA PRO A 80 -6.60 -2.62 -20.68
C PRO A 80 -7.26 -1.33 -20.16
N ALA A 81 -7.01 -0.94 -18.92
CA ALA A 81 -7.59 0.26 -18.31
C ALA A 81 -6.81 1.53 -18.73
N PRO A 82 -7.37 2.74 -18.52
CA PRO A 82 -6.70 3.99 -18.85
C PRO A 82 -5.32 4.09 -18.15
N HIS A 83 -4.28 4.35 -18.93
CA HIS A 83 -2.92 4.45 -18.41
C HIS A 83 -2.64 5.78 -17.71
N ASP A 84 -3.51 6.79 -17.88
CA ASP A 84 -3.44 8.10 -17.22
C ASP A 84 -4.13 8.14 -15.85
N ASP A 85 -4.59 6.99 -15.33
CA ASP A 85 -5.03 6.84 -13.95
C ASP A 85 -3.85 6.99 -12.96
N TYR A 86 -4.16 7.29 -11.70
CA TYR A 86 -3.17 7.26 -10.62
C TYR A 86 -2.90 5.81 -10.22
N VAL A 87 -1.69 5.34 -10.50
CA VAL A 87 -1.34 3.93 -10.38
C VAL A 87 -0.33 3.69 -9.27
N CYS A 88 -0.61 2.69 -8.42
CA CYS A 88 0.39 1.99 -7.63
C CYS A 88 0.69 0.66 -8.32
N VAL A 89 1.97 0.39 -8.61
CA VAL A 89 2.38 -0.90 -9.16
C VAL A 89 2.85 -1.81 -8.03
N GLU A 90 2.23 -2.98 -7.91
CA GLU A 90 2.73 -4.08 -7.08
C GLU A 90 3.62 -4.98 -7.95
N LEU A 91 4.94 -4.78 -7.85
CA LEU A 91 5.93 -5.49 -8.62
C LEU A 91 6.20 -6.86 -8.02
N LEU A 92 5.97 -7.91 -8.82
CA LEU A 92 6.07 -9.31 -8.38
C LEU A 92 7.45 -9.94 -8.64
N ASP A 93 8.39 -9.18 -9.19
CA ASP A 93 9.77 -9.64 -9.38
C ASP A 93 10.45 -9.89 -8.03
N THR A 94 11.08 -11.04 -7.89
CA THR A 94 11.86 -11.41 -6.71
C THR A 94 13.27 -10.80 -6.73
N GLU A 95 13.76 -10.46 -7.93
CA GLU A 95 15.07 -9.84 -8.14
C GLU A 95 14.96 -8.31 -8.24
N ALA A 96 16.08 -7.64 -8.05
CA ALA A 96 16.15 -6.21 -8.22
C ALA A 96 15.98 -5.82 -9.70
N VAL A 97 14.96 -5.03 -9.99
CA VAL A 97 14.72 -4.48 -11.33
C VAL A 97 15.35 -3.10 -11.46
N LEU A 98 16.33 -2.99 -12.35
CA LEU A 98 17.01 -1.73 -12.60
C LEU A 98 16.09 -0.73 -13.32
N ALA A 99 16.09 0.53 -12.81
CA ALA A 99 15.32 1.63 -13.38
C ALA A 99 13.79 1.33 -13.50
N ALA A 100 13.23 0.58 -12.54
CA ALA A 100 11.82 0.17 -12.56
C ALA A 100 10.86 1.37 -12.68
N HIS A 101 11.11 2.43 -11.92
CA HIS A 101 10.28 3.62 -11.92
C HIS A 101 10.27 4.34 -13.28
N GLU A 102 11.42 4.47 -13.91
CA GLU A 102 11.56 5.13 -15.21
C GLU A 102 10.84 4.34 -16.32
N LYS A 103 11.00 3.02 -16.32
CA LYS A 103 10.34 2.13 -17.29
C LYS A 103 8.82 2.18 -17.15
N LEU A 104 8.33 2.06 -15.93
CA LEU A 104 6.88 2.06 -15.67
C LEU A 104 6.23 3.43 -15.92
N ARG A 105 6.95 4.54 -15.70
CA ARG A 105 6.44 5.87 -16.01
C ARG A 105 6.21 6.12 -17.50
N GLN A 106 6.87 5.39 -18.39
CA GLN A 106 6.61 5.48 -19.82
C GLN A 106 5.24 4.92 -20.19
N ILE A 107 4.72 3.98 -19.40
CA ILE A 107 3.41 3.36 -19.59
C ILE A 107 2.36 4.04 -18.73
N TYR A 108 2.67 4.32 -17.47
CA TYR A 108 1.80 4.95 -16.48
C TYR A 108 2.34 6.35 -16.13
N PRO A 109 1.96 7.41 -16.87
CA PRO A 109 2.48 8.77 -16.63
C PRO A 109 2.22 9.27 -15.20
N ASN A 110 1.10 8.84 -14.60
CA ASN A 110 0.70 9.16 -13.24
C ASN A 110 1.04 8.04 -12.24
N LEU A 111 2.15 7.32 -12.45
CA LEU A 111 2.68 6.36 -11.48
C LEU A 111 3.04 7.08 -10.18
N VAL A 112 2.39 6.70 -9.08
CA VAL A 112 2.57 7.29 -7.75
C VAL A 112 3.59 6.51 -6.94
N SER A 113 3.50 5.18 -6.93
CA SER A 113 4.39 4.33 -6.13
C SER A 113 4.58 2.95 -6.75
N ILE A 114 5.67 2.31 -6.37
CA ILE A 114 5.95 0.91 -6.65
C ILE A 114 6.11 0.21 -5.31
N THR A 115 5.33 -0.84 -5.09
CA THR A 115 5.45 -1.72 -3.92
C THR A 115 5.94 -3.10 -4.34
N ARG A 116 6.59 -3.81 -3.44
CA ARG A 116 7.10 -5.17 -3.67
C ARG A 116 6.60 -6.08 -2.56
N PRO A 117 5.47 -6.76 -2.75
CA PRO A 117 4.86 -7.59 -1.69
C PRO A 117 5.80 -8.67 -1.16
N HIS A 118 6.67 -9.22 -2.04
CA HIS A 118 7.61 -10.26 -1.64
C HIS A 118 8.80 -9.75 -0.81
N MET A 119 9.12 -8.45 -0.88
CA MET A 119 10.14 -7.84 -0.01
C MET A 119 9.56 -7.44 1.35
N TYR A 120 8.23 -7.40 1.48
CA TYR A 120 7.51 -7.23 2.75
C TYR A 120 7.11 -8.57 3.37
N ILE A 121 7.78 -9.68 3.07
CA ILE A 121 7.70 -10.92 3.85
C ILE A 121 8.50 -10.75 5.16
N GLY A 122 8.41 -9.66 5.73
CA GLY A 122 8.61 -9.29 7.10
C GLY A 122 7.48 -8.34 7.45
N GLN A 123 6.23 -8.79 7.41
CA GLN A 123 5.33 -8.33 8.44
C GLN A 123 5.98 -8.79 9.74
N LEU A 124 6.91 -7.95 10.21
CA LEU A 124 7.09 -7.78 11.64
C LEU A 124 5.66 -7.62 12.15
N SER A 125 5.08 -8.71 12.61
CA SER A 125 3.83 -8.70 13.35
C SER A 125 3.98 -7.54 14.34
N ALA A 126 2.90 -6.83 14.63
CA ALA A 126 2.92 -5.71 15.59
C ALA A 126 3.54 -6.13 16.96
N GLU A 127 3.66 -7.42 17.19
CA GLU A 127 4.33 -8.07 18.32
C GLU A 127 5.86 -7.99 18.27
N THR A 128 6.51 -7.82 17.11
CA THR A 128 7.98 -7.71 16.99
C THR A 128 8.49 -6.27 17.14
N ARG A 129 7.62 -5.29 17.38
CA ARG A 129 7.97 -3.90 17.72
C ARG A 129 8.33 -3.68 19.18
N THR A 130 8.40 -4.73 20.01
CA THR A 130 9.11 -4.64 21.27
C THR A 130 10.60 -4.57 20.94
N TYR A 131 11.15 -3.36 20.92
CA TYR A 131 12.58 -3.12 21.04
C TYR A 131 13.04 -3.89 22.28
N GLU A 132 13.58 -5.09 22.11
CA GLU A 132 14.20 -5.81 23.20
C GLU A 132 15.44 -5.01 23.59
N GLN A 133 15.29 -4.18 24.61
CA GLN A 133 16.38 -3.45 25.22
C GLN A 133 17.46 -4.46 25.63
N GLY A 134 18.59 -4.44 24.91
CA GLY A 134 19.75 -5.27 25.22
C GLY A 134 20.29 -6.14 24.08
N LYS A 135 19.69 -6.16 22.90
CA LYS A 135 20.30 -6.80 21.73
C LYS A 135 21.39 -5.90 21.13
N SER A 136 22.53 -6.49 20.75
CA SER A 136 23.58 -5.76 20.02
C SER A 136 23.13 -5.44 18.60
N ASP A 137 23.71 -4.39 18.00
CA ASP A 137 23.42 -3.97 16.62
C ASP A 137 23.65 -5.10 15.61
N LEU A 138 24.66 -5.93 15.85
CA LEU A 138 24.90 -7.15 15.07
C LEU A 138 23.69 -8.09 15.09
N HIS A 139 23.10 -8.29 16.28
CA HIS A 139 21.93 -9.18 16.44
C HIS A 139 20.69 -8.61 15.74
N LEU A 140 20.45 -7.30 15.90
CA LEU A 140 19.34 -6.61 15.27
C LEU A 140 19.43 -6.66 13.74
N PHE A 141 20.65 -6.48 13.19
CA PHE A 141 20.87 -6.58 11.75
C PHE A 141 20.73 -8.02 11.25
N SER A 142 21.23 -9.01 11.99
CA SER A 142 21.12 -10.43 11.62
C SER A 142 19.65 -10.87 11.59
N ASP A 143 18.85 -10.46 12.59
CA ASP A 143 17.41 -10.72 12.63
C ASP A 143 16.69 -10.06 11.45
N PHE A 144 17.04 -8.82 11.15
CA PHE A 144 16.52 -8.09 9.99
C PHE A 144 16.89 -8.77 8.67
N TYR A 145 18.16 -9.14 8.48
CA TYR A 145 18.64 -9.80 7.27
C TYR A 145 17.90 -11.13 7.05
N THR A 146 17.78 -11.94 8.09
CA THR A 146 17.06 -13.22 8.04
C THR A 146 15.58 -13.00 7.72
N ALA A 147 14.94 -11.99 8.31
CA ALA A 147 13.55 -11.65 8.02
C ALA A 147 13.32 -11.20 6.56
N MET A 148 14.30 -10.50 5.97
CA MET A 148 14.19 -9.95 4.61
C MET A 148 14.57 -10.96 3.53
N THR A 149 15.54 -11.85 3.77
CA THR A 149 16.09 -12.76 2.77
C THR A 149 15.67 -14.21 2.97
N SER A 150 15.14 -14.56 4.14
CA SER A 150 14.90 -15.92 4.61
C SER A 150 16.20 -16.77 4.72
N GLU A 151 17.35 -16.10 4.69
CA GLU A 151 18.68 -16.71 4.82
C GLU A 151 19.41 -16.10 6.00
N SER A 152 20.32 -16.85 6.64
CA SER A 152 21.22 -16.34 7.68
C SER A 152 22.45 -15.69 7.05
N LEU A 153 23.06 -14.72 7.74
CA LEU A 153 24.35 -14.17 7.34
C LEU A 153 25.40 -15.29 7.24
N THR A 154 26.25 -15.20 6.21
CA THR A 154 27.44 -16.04 6.14
C THR A 154 28.52 -15.53 7.10
N ASP A 155 29.48 -16.40 7.47
CA ASP A 155 30.61 -16.03 8.34
C ASP A 155 31.44 -14.85 7.79
N GLU A 156 31.46 -14.66 6.47
CA GLU A 156 32.15 -13.54 5.81
C GLU A 156 31.36 -12.24 5.95
N GLN A 157 30.06 -12.30 5.71
CA GLN A 157 29.14 -11.14 5.88
C GLN A 157 29.08 -10.67 7.33
N GLU A 158 29.05 -11.61 8.29
CA GLU A 158 29.05 -11.29 9.73
C GLU A 158 30.33 -10.57 10.14
N ARG A 159 31.50 -11.02 9.65
CA ARG A 159 32.80 -10.36 9.91
C ARG A 159 32.85 -8.96 9.33
N GLU A 160 32.40 -8.75 8.11
CA GLU A 160 32.34 -7.43 7.50
C GLU A 160 31.40 -6.49 8.26
N LEU A 161 30.25 -7.00 8.68
CA LEU A 161 29.29 -6.23 9.48
C LEU A 161 29.89 -5.79 10.82
N ILE A 162 30.61 -6.66 11.51
CA ILE A 162 31.31 -6.33 12.77
C ILE A 162 32.33 -5.20 12.51
N CYS A 163 33.11 -5.29 11.42
CA CYS A 163 34.05 -4.24 11.09
C CYS A 163 33.38 -2.87 10.85
N ILE A 164 32.20 -2.85 10.21
CA ILE A 164 31.43 -1.63 9.97
C ILE A 164 30.89 -1.06 11.30
N ILE A 165 30.30 -1.89 12.15
CA ILE A 165 29.77 -1.46 13.47
C ILE A 165 30.89 -0.87 14.31
N ASP A 166 32.04 -1.56 14.41
CA ASP A 166 33.20 -1.08 15.15
C ASP A 166 33.73 0.27 14.65
N ALA A 167 33.69 0.48 13.32
CA ALA A 167 34.10 1.74 12.72
C ALA A 167 33.15 2.89 13.11
N LEU A 168 31.83 2.68 13.02
CA LEU A 168 30.81 3.66 13.40
C LEU A 168 30.89 4.02 14.88
N GLU A 169 31.04 3.03 15.77
CA GLU A 169 31.19 3.29 17.21
C GLU A 169 32.48 4.09 17.56
N ARG A 170 33.55 3.94 16.76
CA ARG A 170 34.77 4.75 16.93
C ARG A 170 34.56 6.19 16.47
N GLU A 171 33.84 6.40 15.38
CA GLU A 171 33.50 7.75 14.91
C GLU A 171 32.62 8.48 15.92
N GLU A 172 31.60 7.84 16.46
CA GLU A 172 30.72 8.42 17.49
C GLU A 172 31.46 8.77 18.79
N ARG A 173 32.44 7.97 19.18
CA ARG A 173 33.27 8.24 20.38
C ARG A 173 34.26 9.42 20.18
N ASN A 174 34.55 9.79 18.94
CA ASN A 174 35.48 10.86 18.59
C ASN A 174 34.79 12.18 18.20
N ALA A 175 33.44 12.18 18.13
CA ALA A 175 32.61 13.33 17.80
C ALA A 175 32.09 14.02 19.09
#